data_24fc27a9a4e1e2c792702ac8562727d1
#
_entry.id   24fc27a9a4e1e2c792702ac8562727d1
#
_cell.length_a   1.000
_cell.length_b   1.000
_cell.length_c   1.000
_cell.angle_alpha   90.00
_cell.angle_beta   90.00
_cell.angle_gamma   90.00
#
_symmetry.space_group_name_H-M   'P 1'
#
loop_
_entity.id
_entity.type
_entity.pdbx_description
1 polymer ?
#
loop_
_entity_poly.entity_id
_entity_poly.type
_entity_poly.pdbx_seq_one_letter_code
_entity_poly.pdbx_strand_id
1 'polypeptide(L)'
;MGGDLTAEYLDALERELGMAAQQVGRPAETVFIGGGTPSMLGAQGLGRILGRVKETFGLAPGAEVTTESNPESTSPEYFEGLLESGFTRVSLGMQSASDSVLRVLERAHTPGRAFDAAREARAAGFEHVNLDMIYGTPTETDDDVRLTLDRVLETGVDHVSAYSLIVEDGTRMARKVNKGLLPAPDEDVLARRYEAVSATLEAEGFEWYEVSNWAKPGGECQHNRIYWVDGNWWGAGPGAHSHLGNERFYNVKLPRRYNEMLGRGELPVKERETLTDAERHMEKVMLGLRLREGIPAGWLGSGAEPVIADYICRGLLQRAGDRLCLTKPGRLLADGIITDLLVAEEA
;
A
#
# COMPACT_ATOMS: atom_id res chain seq x y z
N MET A 1 -10.29 -22.41 -4.85
CA MET A 1 -11.13 -22.28 -6.07
C MET A 1 -10.81 -23.49 -6.94
N GLY A 2 -11.80 -24.09 -7.61
CA GLY A 2 -11.53 -25.23 -8.52
C GLY A 2 -10.67 -24.76 -9.69
N GLY A 3 -9.81 -25.62 -10.23
CA GLY A 3 -8.83 -25.28 -11.28
C GLY A 3 -9.44 -24.58 -12.50
N ASP A 4 -10.67 -24.92 -12.88
CA ASP A 4 -11.37 -24.30 -14.01
C ASP A 4 -11.67 -22.81 -13.80
N LEU A 5 -12.09 -22.40 -12.58
CA LEU A 5 -12.40 -21.00 -12.27
C LEU A 5 -11.14 -20.11 -12.25
N THR A 6 -10.02 -20.67 -11.84
CA THR A 6 -8.74 -19.95 -11.86
C THR A 6 -8.26 -19.73 -13.29
N ALA A 7 -8.38 -20.73 -14.15
CA ALA A 7 -8.01 -20.63 -15.56
C ALA A 7 -8.89 -19.59 -16.30
N GLU A 8 -10.21 -19.66 -16.12
CA GLU A 8 -11.14 -18.68 -16.69
C GLU A 8 -10.84 -17.24 -16.24
N TYR A 9 -10.49 -17.07 -14.96
CA TYR A 9 -10.10 -15.76 -14.43
C TYR A 9 -8.83 -15.24 -15.07
N LEU A 10 -7.79 -16.07 -15.18
CA LEU A 10 -6.53 -15.67 -15.79
C LEU A 10 -6.71 -15.32 -17.28
N ASP A 11 -7.51 -16.10 -18.01
CA ASP A 11 -7.84 -15.81 -19.41
C ASP A 11 -8.58 -14.47 -19.57
N ALA A 12 -9.50 -14.17 -18.65
CA ALA A 12 -10.20 -12.89 -18.63
C ALA A 12 -9.26 -11.73 -18.32
N LEU A 13 -8.40 -11.88 -17.31
CA LEU A 13 -7.42 -10.88 -16.94
C LEU A 13 -6.44 -10.58 -18.09
N GLU A 14 -5.99 -11.60 -18.82
CA GLU A 14 -5.12 -11.40 -20.00
C GLU A 14 -5.81 -10.61 -21.11
N ARG A 15 -7.12 -10.80 -21.31
CA ARG A 15 -7.90 -9.99 -22.26
C ARG A 15 -7.99 -8.54 -21.81
N GLU A 16 -8.28 -8.29 -20.52
CA GLU A 16 -8.29 -6.93 -19.97
C GLU A 16 -6.95 -6.23 -20.18
N LEU A 17 -5.83 -6.88 -19.83
CA LEU A 17 -4.49 -6.32 -20.01
C LEU A 17 -4.22 -5.97 -21.47
N GLY A 18 -4.65 -6.79 -22.42
CA GLY A 18 -4.54 -6.49 -23.85
C GLY A 18 -5.36 -5.27 -24.28
N MET A 19 -6.59 -5.12 -23.77
CA MET A 19 -7.43 -3.95 -24.04
C MET A 19 -6.90 -2.67 -23.36
N ALA A 20 -6.41 -2.79 -22.14
CA ALA A 20 -5.83 -1.70 -21.36
C ALA A 20 -4.57 -1.14 -22.03
N ALA A 21 -3.70 -2.00 -22.54
CA ALA A 21 -2.48 -1.59 -23.21
C ALA A 21 -2.75 -0.71 -24.45
N GLN A 22 -3.84 -0.95 -25.17
CA GLN A 22 -4.26 -0.13 -26.31
C GLN A 22 -4.67 1.30 -25.90
N GLN A 23 -5.17 1.46 -24.65
CA GLN A 23 -5.55 2.78 -24.13
C GLN A 23 -4.39 3.54 -23.52
N VAL A 24 -3.50 2.83 -22.83
CA VAL A 24 -2.37 3.45 -22.11
C VAL A 24 -1.20 3.79 -23.05
N GLY A 25 -0.85 2.90 -23.98
CA GLY A 25 0.13 3.15 -25.05
C GLY A 25 1.57 3.41 -24.59
N ARG A 26 1.96 3.01 -23.38
CA ARG A 26 3.33 3.17 -22.83
C ARG A 26 3.74 1.97 -21.98
N PRO A 27 5.06 1.71 -21.86
CA PRO A 27 5.56 0.66 -20.97
C PRO A 27 5.18 0.90 -19.51
N ALA A 28 4.98 -0.19 -18.75
CA ALA A 28 4.74 -0.13 -17.32
C ALA A 28 6.04 0.18 -16.57
N GLU A 29 6.03 1.24 -15.77
CA GLU A 29 7.11 1.60 -14.87
C GLU A 29 7.07 0.77 -13.59
N THR A 30 5.87 0.35 -13.20
CA THR A 30 5.65 -0.54 -12.06
C THR A 30 4.54 -1.53 -12.36
N VAL A 31 4.65 -2.73 -11.77
CA VAL A 31 3.59 -3.74 -11.73
C VAL A 31 3.41 -4.17 -10.29
N PHE A 32 2.17 -4.16 -9.81
CA PHE A 32 1.84 -4.60 -8.45
C PHE A 32 0.71 -5.62 -8.50
N ILE A 33 0.98 -6.85 -8.09
CA ILE A 33 -0.02 -7.92 -8.01
C ILE A 33 -0.42 -8.09 -6.55
N GLY A 34 -1.60 -7.58 -6.21
CA GLY A 34 -2.13 -7.57 -4.86
C GLY A 34 -3.61 -7.93 -4.80
N GLY A 35 -4.17 -7.84 -3.59
CA GLY A 35 -5.57 -8.12 -3.31
C GLY A 35 -5.88 -9.62 -3.15
N GLY A 36 -6.73 -9.93 -2.20
CA GLY A 36 -7.00 -11.33 -1.85
C GLY A 36 -5.72 -12.04 -1.36
N THR A 37 -5.27 -13.05 -2.09
CA THR A 37 -4.03 -13.77 -1.76
C THR A 37 -3.34 -14.20 -3.06
N PRO A 38 -2.55 -13.33 -3.71
CA PRO A 38 -1.93 -13.63 -5.00
C PRO A 38 -1.04 -14.89 -4.99
N SER A 39 -0.34 -15.15 -3.89
CA SER A 39 0.51 -16.34 -3.73
C SER A 39 -0.23 -17.67 -3.87
N MET A 40 -1.56 -17.69 -3.79
CA MET A 40 -2.36 -18.89 -4.12
C MET A 40 -2.29 -19.30 -5.60
N LEU A 41 -1.87 -18.41 -6.49
CA LEU A 41 -1.63 -18.72 -7.90
C LEU A 41 -0.29 -19.43 -8.13
N GLY A 42 0.58 -19.46 -7.10
CA GLY A 42 1.95 -19.93 -7.21
C GLY A 42 2.82 -19.06 -8.13
N ALA A 43 4.12 -19.34 -8.17
CA ALA A 43 5.06 -18.58 -9.01
C ALA A 43 4.70 -18.67 -10.50
N GLN A 44 4.23 -19.83 -10.96
CA GLN A 44 3.82 -20.04 -12.36
C GLN A 44 2.63 -19.15 -12.75
N GLY A 45 1.58 -19.09 -11.92
CA GLY A 45 0.40 -18.24 -12.22
C GLY A 45 0.74 -16.75 -12.20
N LEU A 46 1.55 -16.33 -11.25
CA LEU A 46 2.03 -14.95 -11.18
C LEU A 46 2.97 -14.61 -12.35
N GLY A 47 3.86 -15.52 -12.71
CA GLY A 47 4.72 -15.39 -13.90
C GLY A 47 3.91 -15.28 -15.20
N ARG A 48 2.79 -16.02 -15.34
CA ARG A 48 1.88 -15.90 -16.47
C ARG A 48 1.27 -14.49 -16.59
N ILE A 49 0.80 -13.92 -15.46
CA ILE A 49 0.26 -12.55 -15.44
C ILE A 49 1.34 -11.55 -15.85
N LEU A 50 2.52 -11.64 -15.26
CA LEU A 50 3.63 -10.74 -15.58
C LEU A 50 4.09 -10.90 -17.05
N GLY A 51 4.12 -12.13 -17.56
CA GLY A 51 4.38 -12.41 -18.98
C GLY A 51 3.41 -11.64 -19.89
N ARG A 52 2.12 -11.69 -19.56
CA ARG A 52 1.11 -10.95 -20.32
C ARG A 52 1.30 -9.44 -20.25
N VAL A 53 1.68 -8.88 -19.10
CA VAL A 53 2.03 -7.44 -18.99
C VAL A 53 3.22 -7.10 -19.89
N LYS A 54 4.27 -7.92 -19.87
CA LYS A 54 5.46 -7.74 -20.73
C LYS A 54 5.11 -7.75 -22.22
N GLU A 55 4.21 -8.64 -22.65
CA GLU A 55 3.78 -8.78 -24.04
C GLU A 55 2.93 -7.60 -24.52
N THR A 56 2.06 -7.06 -23.64
CA THR A 56 1.05 -6.06 -24.01
C THR A 56 1.53 -4.63 -23.80
N PHE A 57 2.07 -4.32 -22.63
CA PHE A 57 2.56 -2.98 -22.28
C PHE A 57 4.08 -2.86 -22.54
N GLY A 58 4.83 -3.94 -22.34
CA GLY A 58 6.26 -3.88 -22.10
C GLY A 58 6.58 -3.38 -20.68
N LEU A 59 7.81 -3.53 -20.26
CA LEU A 59 8.32 -2.95 -19.02
C LEU A 59 9.35 -1.87 -19.32
N ALA A 60 9.27 -0.75 -18.61
CA ALA A 60 10.31 0.27 -18.64
C ALA A 60 11.64 -0.29 -18.06
N PRO A 61 12.81 0.22 -18.48
CA PRO A 61 14.07 -0.16 -17.84
C PRO A 61 14.04 0.11 -16.35
N GLY A 62 14.37 -0.90 -15.54
CA GLY A 62 14.33 -0.80 -14.07
C GLY A 62 12.93 -0.79 -13.46
N ALA A 63 11.90 -1.26 -14.17
CA ALA A 63 10.54 -1.34 -13.67
C ALA A 63 10.47 -2.16 -12.36
N GLU A 64 9.77 -1.64 -11.36
CA GLU A 64 9.48 -2.36 -10.12
C GLU A 64 8.33 -3.35 -10.35
N VAL A 65 8.55 -4.61 -10.00
CA VAL A 65 7.54 -5.66 -10.11
C VAL A 65 7.33 -6.32 -8.76
N THR A 66 6.17 -6.07 -8.17
CA THR A 66 5.83 -6.48 -6.81
C THR A 66 4.71 -7.50 -6.80
N THR A 67 4.77 -8.45 -5.87
CA THR A 67 3.61 -9.26 -5.48
C THR A 67 3.44 -9.32 -3.97
N GLU A 68 2.18 -9.25 -3.52
CA GLU A 68 1.81 -9.60 -2.15
C GLU A 68 1.81 -11.12 -1.98
N SER A 69 2.28 -11.59 -0.85
CA SER A 69 2.33 -13.02 -0.56
C SER A 69 1.94 -13.33 0.89
N ASN A 70 1.13 -14.36 1.05
CA ASN A 70 0.89 -14.92 2.38
C ASN A 70 2.06 -15.84 2.73
N PRO A 71 2.76 -15.60 3.86
CA PRO A 71 3.88 -16.43 4.29
C PRO A 71 3.59 -17.94 4.31
N GLU A 72 2.37 -18.34 4.64
CA GLU A 72 1.96 -19.75 4.70
C GLU A 72 1.95 -20.45 3.33
N SER A 73 1.87 -19.70 2.24
CA SER A 73 1.83 -20.23 0.87
C SER A 73 3.13 -19.99 0.10
N THR A 74 4.21 -19.65 0.79
CA THR A 74 5.53 -19.42 0.19
C THR A 74 6.51 -20.54 0.53
N SER A 75 7.55 -20.69 -0.30
CA SER A 75 8.70 -21.58 -0.09
C SER A 75 9.92 -20.99 -0.80
N PRO A 76 11.14 -21.49 -0.57
CA PRO A 76 12.31 -21.09 -1.34
C PRO A 76 12.10 -21.20 -2.87
N GLU A 77 11.53 -22.29 -3.34
CA GLU A 77 11.26 -22.52 -4.77
C GLU A 77 10.21 -21.54 -5.34
N TYR A 78 9.24 -21.11 -4.50
CA TYR A 78 8.31 -20.07 -4.88
C TYR A 78 9.02 -18.74 -5.14
N PHE A 79 9.94 -18.34 -4.26
CA PHE A 79 10.70 -17.09 -4.42
C PHE A 79 11.67 -17.16 -5.61
N GLU A 80 12.34 -18.29 -5.81
CA GLU A 80 13.19 -18.51 -7.00
C GLU A 80 12.38 -18.39 -8.29
N GLY A 81 11.20 -19.04 -8.38
CA GLY A 81 10.33 -18.95 -9.55
C GLY A 81 9.77 -17.54 -9.81
N LEU A 82 9.55 -16.74 -8.76
CA LEU A 82 9.19 -15.33 -8.92
C LEU A 82 10.34 -14.52 -9.52
N LEU A 83 11.56 -14.68 -9.00
CA LEU A 83 12.76 -13.99 -9.53
C LEU A 83 13.03 -14.38 -10.98
N GLU A 84 12.93 -15.66 -11.34
CA GLU A 84 13.06 -16.15 -12.72
C GLU A 84 12.01 -15.52 -13.65
N SER A 85 10.79 -15.27 -13.14
CA SER A 85 9.72 -14.58 -13.87
C SER A 85 9.98 -13.09 -14.04
N GLY A 86 10.83 -12.49 -13.18
CA GLY A 86 11.23 -11.08 -13.22
C GLY A 86 10.55 -10.20 -12.16
N PHE A 87 10.08 -10.77 -11.06
CA PHE A 87 9.67 -10.00 -9.89
C PHE A 87 10.90 -9.43 -9.18
N THR A 88 10.80 -8.20 -8.69
CA THR A 88 11.91 -7.47 -8.05
C THR A 88 11.66 -7.20 -6.58
N ARG A 89 10.39 -7.26 -6.16
CA ARG A 89 9.94 -6.95 -4.80
C ARG A 89 8.87 -7.94 -4.34
N VAL A 90 8.89 -8.30 -3.06
CA VAL A 90 7.82 -9.08 -2.42
C VAL A 90 7.36 -8.41 -1.13
N SER A 91 6.04 -8.37 -0.92
CA SER A 91 5.42 -7.94 0.34
C SER A 91 4.81 -9.13 1.05
N LEU A 92 5.14 -9.30 2.33
CA LEU A 92 4.73 -10.42 3.15
C LEU A 92 3.82 -9.94 4.29
N GLY A 93 2.59 -10.42 4.31
CA GLY A 93 1.61 -10.12 5.34
C GLY A 93 1.95 -10.84 6.65
N MET A 94 2.69 -10.18 7.54
CA MET A 94 3.08 -10.71 8.85
C MET A 94 2.06 -10.39 9.94
N GLN A 95 1.63 -9.15 10.00
CA GLN A 95 0.70 -8.51 10.95
C GLN A 95 1.29 -8.32 12.37
N SER A 96 1.73 -9.36 13.05
CA SER A 96 2.35 -9.30 14.38
C SER A 96 3.22 -10.52 14.65
N ALA A 97 4.19 -10.37 15.53
CA ALA A 97 4.95 -11.50 16.10
C ALA A 97 4.25 -12.13 17.32
N SER A 98 3.23 -11.49 17.86
CA SER A 98 2.49 -11.96 19.04
C SER A 98 1.33 -12.88 18.65
N ASP A 99 1.35 -14.12 19.14
CA ASP A 99 0.27 -15.08 18.91
C ASP A 99 -1.08 -14.61 19.48
N SER A 100 -1.06 -13.83 20.56
CA SER A 100 -2.28 -13.24 21.16
C SER A 100 -2.90 -12.22 20.23
N VAL A 101 -2.09 -11.37 19.61
CA VAL A 101 -2.51 -10.35 18.64
C VAL A 101 -3.02 -11.03 17.36
N LEU A 102 -2.31 -12.00 16.81
CA LEU A 102 -2.75 -12.75 15.62
C LEU A 102 -4.11 -13.43 15.83
N ARG A 103 -4.36 -13.97 17.02
CA ARG A 103 -5.69 -14.56 17.36
C ARG A 103 -6.81 -13.53 17.34
N VAL A 104 -6.57 -12.32 17.82
CA VAL A 104 -7.57 -11.22 17.79
C VAL A 104 -7.83 -10.78 16.35
N LEU A 105 -6.79 -10.74 15.51
CA LEU A 105 -6.89 -10.44 14.08
C LEU A 105 -7.49 -11.60 13.24
N GLU A 106 -7.84 -12.72 13.89
CA GLU A 106 -8.34 -13.94 13.23
C GLU A 106 -7.39 -14.45 12.13
N ARG A 107 -6.06 -14.31 12.35
CA ARG A 107 -5.01 -14.79 11.47
C ARG A 107 -4.46 -16.13 11.98
N ALA A 108 -4.61 -17.16 11.14
CA ALA A 108 -4.03 -18.49 11.40
C ALA A 108 -2.62 -18.55 10.77
N HIS A 109 -1.65 -17.94 11.46
CA HIS A 109 -0.26 -18.00 11.04
C HIS A 109 0.50 -19.00 11.90
N THR A 110 1.37 -19.79 11.26
CA THR A 110 2.36 -20.61 11.97
C THR A 110 3.36 -19.67 12.66
N PRO A 111 3.59 -19.82 13.97
CA PRO A 111 4.52 -18.96 14.69
C PRO A 111 5.88 -18.87 13.98
N GLY A 112 6.33 -17.66 13.71
CA GLY A 112 7.62 -17.40 13.05
C GLY A 112 7.63 -17.52 11.52
N ARG A 113 6.62 -18.11 10.88
CA ARG A 113 6.64 -18.38 9.42
C ARG A 113 6.86 -17.12 8.57
N ALA A 114 6.30 -15.98 8.97
CA ALA A 114 6.48 -14.73 8.23
C ALA A 114 7.94 -14.27 8.22
N PHE A 115 8.65 -14.43 9.33
CA PHE A 115 10.06 -14.07 9.44
C PHE A 115 10.96 -15.05 8.67
N ASP A 116 10.61 -16.34 8.66
CA ASP A 116 11.30 -17.35 7.86
C ASP A 116 11.09 -17.06 6.36
N ALA A 117 9.86 -16.74 5.94
CA ALA A 117 9.55 -16.35 4.57
C ALA A 117 10.36 -15.12 4.13
N ALA A 118 10.51 -14.11 4.99
CA ALA A 118 11.34 -12.95 4.70
C ALA A 118 12.80 -13.31 4.50
N ARG A 119 13.37 -14.20 5.35
CA ARG A 119 14.73 -14.70 5.20
C ARG A 119 14.90 -15.56 3.94
N GLU A 120 13.92 -16.41 3.62
CA GLU A 120 13.89 -17.21 2.39
C GLU A 120 13.87 -16.33 1.14
N ALA A 121 13.04 -15.27 1.10
CA ALA A 121 13.00 -14.31 0.01
C ALA A 121 14.36 -13.59 -0.16
N ARG A 122 14.95 -13.14 0.94
CA ARG A 122 16.30 -12.53 0.92
C ARG A 122 17.36 -13.52 0.43
N ALA A 123 17.32 -14.76 0.92
CA ALA A 123 18.25 -15.82 0.52
C ALA A 123 18.11 -16.21 -0.97
N ALA A 124 16.89 -16.20 -1.50
CA ALA A 124 16.63 -16.40 -2.92
C ALA A 124 17.21 -15.29 -3.80
N GLY A 125 17.42 -14.06 -3.26
CA GLY A 125 18.03 -12.95 -3.97
C GLY A 125 17.13 -11.74 -4.19
N PHE A 126 15.94 -11.67 -3.56
CA PHE A 126 15.14 -10.46 -3.60
C PHE A 126 15.90 -9.29 -2.98
N GLU A 127 16.06 -8.22 -3.74
CA GLU A 127 16.68 -6.97 -3.28
C GLU A 127 15.74 -6.23 -2.31
N HIS A 128 14.42 -6.26 -2.60
CA HIS A 128 13.40 -5.58 -1.83
C HIS A 128 12.41 -6.56 -1.22
N VAL A 129 12.36 -6.59 0.10
CA VAL A 129 11.40 -7.42 0.87
C VAL A 129 10.71 -6.56 1.91
N ASN A 130 9.38 -6.54 1.87
CA ASN A 130 8.54 -5.85 2.82
C ASN A 130 7.89 -6.82 3.82
N LEU A 131 7.76 -6.39 5.05
CA LEU A 131 6.90 -6.99 6.07
C LEU A 131 5.78 -6.01 6.45
N ASP A 132 4.53 -6.46 6.32
CA ASP A 132 3.37 -5.71 6.77
C ASP A 132 3.09 -6.03 8.24
N MET A 133 3.02 -5.01 9.10
CA MET A 133 2.59 -5.13 10.47
C MET A 133 1.36 -4.26 10.76
N ILE A 134 0.57 -4.69 11.74
CA ILE A 134 -0.57 -3.94 12.26
C ILE A 134 -0.33 -3.69 13.75
N TYR A 135 -0.47 -2.44 14.17
CA TYR A 135 -0.46 -2.06 15.59
C TYR A 135 -1.81 -1.45 16.01
N GLY A 136 -2.08 -1.44 17.31
CA GLY A 136 -3.34 -0.94 17.84
C GLY A 136 -4.45 -1.99 17.86
N THR A 137 -4.10 -3.27 17.71
CA THR A 137 -5.06 -4.36 17.87
C THR A 137 -5.62 -4.37 19.30
N PRO A 138 -6.95 -4.55 19.49
CA PRO A 138 -7.52 -4.69 20.80
C PRO A 138 -6.75 -5.71 21.66
N THR A 139 -6.47 -5.33 22.90
CA THR A 139 -5.67 -6.12 23.87
C THR A 139 -4.17 -6.23 23.60
N GLU A 140 -3.67 -5.70 22.50
CA GLU A 140 -2.24 -5.60 22.23
C GLU A 140 -1.52 -4.72 23.25
N THR A 141 -0.35 -5.12 23.68
CA THR A 141 0.49 -4.36 24.60
C THR A 141 1.65 -3.68 23.87
N ASP A 142 2.30 -2.72 24.52
CA ASP A 142 3.49 -2.06 23.96
C ASP A 142 4.67 -3.07 23.85
N ASP A 143 4.69 -4.12 24.68
CA ASP A 143 5.67 -5.22 24.58
C ASP A 143 5.41 -6.09 23.34
N ASP A 144 4.16 -6.32 22.94
CA ASP A 144 3.81 -7.02 21.70
C ASP A 144 4.31 -6.25 20.47
N VAL A 145 4.15 -4.91 20.47
CA VAL A 145 4.65 -4.05 19.38
C VAL A 145 6.17 -4.09 19.33
N ARG A 146 6.85 -4.01 20.49
CA ARG A 146 8.31 -4.09 20.57
C ARG A 146 8.82 -5.44 20.07
N LEU A 147 8.22 -6.54 20.55
CA LEU A 147 8.54 -7.89 20.08
C LEU A 147 8.44 -7.99 18.56
N THR A 148 7.36 -7.44 17.99
CA THR A 148 7.14 -7.47 16.54
C THR A 148 8.24 -6.72 15.80
N LEU A 149 8.59 -5.51 16.24
CA LEU A 149 9.66 -4.72 15.64
C LEU A 149 11.04 -5.42 15.75
N ASP A 150 11.38 -5.96 16.91
CA ASP A 150 12.63 -6.69 17.12
C ASP A 150 12.74 -7.87 16.13
N ARG A 151 11.66 -8.64 15.99
CA ARG A 151 11.62 -9.77 15.06
C ARG A 151 11.71 -9.35 13.59
N VAL A 152 11.07 -8.23 13.21
CA VAL A 152 11.17 -7.64 11.87
C VAL A 152 12.62 -7.28 11.56
N LEU A 153 13.29 -6.58 12.46
CA LEU A 153 14.66 -6.10 12.28
C LEU A 153 15.68 -7.26 12.13
N GLU A 154 15.45 -8.39 12.83
CA GLU A 154 16.26 -9.60 12.70
C GLU A 154 16.22 -10.25 11.30
N THR A 155 15.22 -9.94 10.48
CA THR A 155 15.07 -10.54 9.14
C THR A 155 15.94 -9.88 8.07
N GLY A 156 16.41 -8.66 8.32
CA GLY A 156 17.18 -7.88 7.36
C GLY A 156 16.38 -7.34 6.19
N VAL A 157 15.05 -7.19 6.33
CA VAL A 157 14.20 -6.53 5.32
C VAL A 157 14.60 -5.06 5.17
N ASP A 158 14.31 -4.48 4.02
CA ASP A 158 14.61 -3.09 3.69
C ASP A 158 13.37 -2.21 3.64
N HIS A 159 12.18 -2.77 3.88
CA HIS A 159 10.91 -2.06 3.88
C HIS A 159 9.97 -2.60 4.97
N VAL A 160 9.23 -1.71 5.63
CA VAL A 160 8.22 -2.04 6.63
C VAL A 160 6.98 -1.18 6.38
N SER A 161 5.83 -1.85 6.25
CA SER A 161 4.52 -1.20 6.29
C SER A 161 3.94 -1.41 7.69
N ALA A 162 3.69 -0.33 8.43
CA ALA A 162 3.11 -0.39 9.77
C ALA A 162 1.78 0.37 9.79
N TYR A 163 0.69 -0.38 9.79
CA TYR A 163 -0.66 0.15 9.74
C TYR A 163 -1.27 0.22 11.14
N SER A 164 -1.90 1.34 11.47
CA SER A 164 -2.81 1.38 12.62
C SER A 164 -4.07 0.58 12.29
N LEU A 165 -4.54 -0.21 13.26
CA LEU A 165 -5.78 -0.95 13.07
C LEU A 165 -6.97 0.00 12.98
N ILE A 166 -7.71 -0.09 11.88
CA ILE A 166 -9.00 0.58 11.71
C ILE A 166 -10.11 -0.46 11.89
N VAL A 167 -11.03 -0.18 12.79
CA VAL A 167 -12.21 -1.03 13.04
C VAL A 167 -13.35 -0.57 12.14
N GLU A 168 -13.43 -1.16 10.95
CA GLU A 168 -14.47 -0.81 9.98
C GLU A 168 -15.84 -1.39 10.34
N ASP A 169 -16.87 -0.58 10.14
CA ASP A 169 -18.26 -0.99 10.35
C ASP A 169 -18.64 -2.21 9.50
N GLY A 170 -19.54 -3.04 10.07
CA GLY A 170 -19.98 -4.28 9.41
C GLY A 170 -19.02 -5.47 9.54
N THR A 171 -17.78 -5.27 10.02
CA THR A 171 -16.82 -6.35 10.26
C THR A 171 -17.14 -7.16 11.51
N ARG A 172 -16.55 -8.37 11.64
CA ARG A 172 -16.63 -9.15 12.87
C ARG A 172 -16.03 -8.43 14.05
N MET A 173 -14.92 -7.72 13.83
CA MET A 173 -14.23 -6.95 14.87
C MET A 173 -15.10 -5.82 15.38
N ALA A 174 -15.71 -5.03 14.48
CA ALA A 174 -16.66 -3.97 14.88
C ALA A 174 -17.81 -4.53 15.72
N ARG A 175 -18.36 -5.69 15.35
CA ARG A 175 -19.42 -6.35 16.15
C ARG A 175 -18.95 -6.76 17.54
N LYS A 176 -17.69 -7.22 17.70
CA LYS A 176 -17.12 -7.56 19.01
C LYS A 176 -16.89 -6.31 19.87
N VAL A 177 -16.36 -5.24 19.27
CA VAL A 177 -16.14 -3.95 19.93
C VAL A 177 -17.48 -3.34 20.37
N ASN A 178 -18.47 -3.27 19.48
CA ASN A 178 -19.80 -2.72 19.79
C ASN A 178 -20.56 -3.51 20.87
N LYS A 179 -20.25 -4.80 21.06
CA LYS A 179 -20.79 -5.64 22.13
C LYS A 179 -19.98 -5.57 23.44
N GLY A 180 -18.90 -4.79 23.48
CA GLY A 180 -18.01 -4.71 24.64
C GLY A 180 -17.17 -5.99 24.89
N LEU A 181 -17.06 -6.87 23.87
CA LEU A 181 -16.22 -8.09 23.95
C LEU A 181 -14.74 -7.80 23.68
N LEU A 182 -14.45 -6.71 22.98
CA LEU A 182 -13.12 -6.15 22.76
C LEU A 182 -13.14 -4.66 23.07
N PRO A 183 -12.03 -4.08 23.59
CA PRO A 183 -11.95 -2.63 23.78
C PRO A 183 -11.97 -1.92 22.43
N ALA A 184 -12.52 -0.72 22.39
CA ALA A 184 -12.40 0.17 21.25
C ALA A 184 -10.95 0.66 21.11
N PRO A 185 -10.48 0.99 19.89
CA PRO A 185 -9.21 1.66 19.69
C PRO A 185 -9.14 2.95 20.51
N ASP A 186 -7.95 3.23 21.04
CA ASP A 186 -7.63 4.44 21.79
C ASP A 186 -6.63 5.26 20.98
N GLU A 187 -6.99 6.47 20.58
CA GLU A 187 -6.18 7.32 19.70
C GLU A 187 -4.85 7.73 20.32
N ASP A 188 -4.79 7.97 21.63
CA ASP A 188 -3.55 8.30 22.34
C ASP A 188 -2.60 7.09 22.35
N VAL A 189 -3.14 5.89 22.49
CA VAL A 189 -2.37 4.63 22.39
C VAL A 189 -1.85 4.45 20.97
N LEU A 190 -2.67 4.69 19.95
CA LEU A 190 -2.26 4.59 18.55
C LEU A 190 -1.16 5.59 18.22
N ALA A 191 -1.29 6.85 18.63
CA ALA A 191 -0.28 7.88 18.43
C ALA A 191 1.06 7.51 19.08
N ARG A 192 1.03 7.07 20.36
CA ARG A 192 2.23 6.65 21.07
C ARG A 192 2.92 5.44 20.40
N ARG A 193 2.13 4.48 19.90
CA ARG A 193 2.68 3.33 19.17
C ARG A 193 3.26 3.72 17.82
N TYR A 194 2.61 4.62 17.09
CA TYR A 194 3.18 5.20 15.86
C TYR A 194 4.53 5.83 16.12
N GLU A 195 4.66 6.64 17.18
CA GLU A 195 5.93 7.27 17.55
C GLU A 195 7.00 6.22 17.90
N ALA A 196 6.61 5.17 18.64
CA ALA A 196 7.53 4.06 18.99
C ALA A 196 8.00 3.29 17.74
N VAL A 197 7.09 2.96 16.81
CA VAL A 197 7.41 2.33 15.52
C VAL A 197 8.38 3.20 14.74
N SER A 198 8.05 4.49 14.55
CA SER A 198 8.90 5.43 13.82
C SER A 198 10.29 5.56 14.44
N ALA A 199 10.36 5.73 15.76
CA ALA A 199 11.64 5.89 16.46
C ALA A 199 12.52 4.63 16.33
N THR A 200 11.93 3.43 16.47
CA THR A 200 12.64 2.16 16.36
C THR A 200 13.17 1.96 14.95
N LEU A 201 12.34 2.13 13.93
CA LEU A 201 12.75 1.94 12.54
C LEU A 201 13.80 2.98 12.11
N GLU A 202 13.63 4.24 12.47
CA GLU A 202 14.59 5.32 12.17
C GLU A 202 15.97 5.06 12.83
N ALA A 203 16.01 4.52 14.05
CA ALA A 203 17.26 4.16 14.73
C ALA A 203 18.03 3.06 13.99
N GLU A 204 17.33 2.22 13.23
CA GLU A 204 17.89 1.12 12.42
C GLU A 204 18.12 1.50 10.95
N GLY A 205 18.05 2.81 10.63
CA GLY A 205 18.38 3.34 9.32
C GLY A 205 17.26 3.27 8.30
N PHE A 206 16.02 3.03 8.73
CA PHE A 206 14.86 3.21 7.88
C PHE A 206 14.47 4.69 7.86
N GLU A 207 13.96 5.14 6.74
CA GLU A 207 13.40 6.48 6.57
C GLU A 207 11.91 6.38 6.33
N TRP A 208 11.15 7.16 7.07
CA TRP A 208 9.73 7.35 6.77
C TRP A 208 9.58 8.07 5.44
N TYR A 209 8.76 7.58 4.53
CA TYR A 209 8.55 8.24 3.26
C TYR A 209 7.09 8.59 2.97
N GLU A 210 6.12 7.89 3.57
CA GLU A 210 4.69 8.25 3.60
C GLU A 210 4.01 7.61 4.82
N VAL A 211 2.74 7.93 5.06
CA VAL A 211 1.93 7.72 6.28
C VAL A 211 2.30 6.47 7.09
N SER A 212 2.32 5.31 6.45
CA SER A 212 2.48 4.01 7.11
C SER A 212 3.72 3.25 6.67
N ASN A 213 4.59 3.84 5.87
CA ASN A 213 5.70 3.12 5.25
C ASN A 213 7.07 3.73 5.56
N TRP A 214 7.99 2.85 5.93
CA TRP A 214 9.40 3.12 6.19
C TRP A 214 10.25 2.21 5.32
N ALA A 215 11.31 2.74 4.74
CA ALA A 215 12.24 2.00 3.92
C ALA A 215 13.69 2.40 4.20
N LYS A 216 14.62 1.50 4.00
CA LYS A 216 16.03 1.89 3.87
C LYS A 216 16.21 2.68 2.58
N PRO A 217 17.20 3.59 2.49
CA PRO A 217 17.44 4.37 1.28
C PRO A 217 17.46 3.50 0.02
N GLY A 218 16.61 3.82 -0.97
CA GLY A 218 16.42 3.05 -2.20
C GLY A 218 15.43 1.88 -2.10
N GLY A 219 14.91 1.59 -0.91
CA GLY A 219 13.93 0.53 -0.69
C GLY A 219 12.47 0.97 -0.75
N GLU A 220 12.19 2.26 -1.03
CA GLU A 220 10.81 2.77 -1.12
C GLU A 220 10.05 2.07 -2.25
N CYS A 221 8.79 1.67 -1.98
CA CYS A 221 7.93 1.06 -2.98
C CYS A 221 7.48 2.11 -4.02
N GLN A 222 8.02 2.01 -5.24
CA GLN A 222 7.74 2.99 -6.30
C GLN A 222 6.28 2.93 -6.73
N HIS A 223 5.67 1.73 -6.76
CA HIS A 223 4.26 1.60 -7.07
C HIS A 223 3.37 2.32 -6.05
N ASN A 224 3.66 2.17 -4.78
CA ASN A 224 2.93 2.88 -3.71
C ASN A 224 3.07 4.41 -3.86
N ARG A 225 4.24 4.90 -4.22
CA ARG A 225 4.48 6.34 -4.43
C ARG A 225 3.63 6.93 -5.55
N ILE A 226 3.26 6.16 -6.59
CA ILE A 226 2.40 6.62 -7.69
C ILE A 226 1.07 7.17 -7.16
N TYR A 227 0.48 6.53 -6.17
CA TYR A 227 -0.78 6.99 -5.56
C TYR A 227 -0.63 8.34 -4.85
N TRP A 228 0.49 8.53 -4.14
CA TRP A 228 0.74 9.75 -3.36
C TRP A 228 1.13 10.97 -4.21
N VAL A 229 1.69 10.75 -5.40
CA VAL A 229 2.07 11.84 -6.33
C VAL A 229 1.01 12.13 -7.40
N ASP A 230 -0.22 11.68 -7.22
CA ASP A 230 -1.31 11.82 -8.20
C ASP A 230 -0.91 11.27 -9.58
N GLY A 231 -0.20 10.14 -9.60
CA GLY A 231 0.23 9.46 -10.81
C GLY A 231 -0.88 8.70 -11.51
N ASN A 232 -0.58 8.17 -12.70
CA ASN A 232 -1.51 7.33 -13.44
C ASN A 232 -1.26 5.86 -13.15
N TRP A 233 -2.35 5.09 -12.99
CA TRP A 233 -2.30 3.63 -12.92
C TRP A 233 -3.52 3.00 -13.55
N TRP A 234 -3.35 1.79 -14.04
CA TRP A 234 -4.45 0.92 -14.48
C TRP A 234 -4.63 -0.22 -13.46
N GLY A 235 -5.81 -0.33 -12.91
CA GLY A 235 -6.19 -1.45 -12.06
C GLY A 235 -6.89 -2.52 -12.88
N ALA A 236 -6.26 -3.69 -13.04
CA ALA A 236 -6.82 -4.85 -13.72
C ALA A 236 -7.36 -5.87 -12.71
N GLY A 237 -8.48 -6.50 -13.04
CA GLY A 237 -9.15 -7.48 -12.18
C GLY A 237 -10.47 -7.00 -11.60
N PRO A 238 -11.27 -7.91 -10.99
CA PRO A 238 -12.55 -7.58 -10.38
C PRO A 238 -12.40 -6.56 -9.24
N GLY A 239 -13.17 -5.47 -9.32
CA GLY A 239 -13.16 -4.42 -8.31
C GLY A 239 -11.90 -3.53 -8.31
N ALA A 240 -10.98 -3.71 -9.24
CA ALA A 240 -9.78 -2.88 -9.34
C ALA A 240 -10.14 -1.45 -9.74
N HIS A 241 -9.41 -0.49 -9.20
CA HIS A 241 -9.57 0.94 -9.45
C HIS A 241 -8.44 1.45 -10.33
N SER A 242 -8.74 2.40 -11.20
CA SER A 242 -7.80 3.03 -12.12
C SER A 242 -7.87 4.55 -12.01
N HIS A 243 -6.75 5.22 -12.30
CA HIS A 243 -6.64 6.67 -12.43
C HIS A 243 -5.80 7.02 -13.65
N LEU A 244 -6.39 7.69 -14.63
CA LEU A 244 -5.73 8.12 -15.87
C LEU A 244 -6.04 9.60 -16.13
N GLY A 245 -5.06 10.46 -15.94
CA GLY A 245 -5.27 11.90 -16.09
C GLY A 245 -6.27 12.42 -15.05
N ASN A 246 -7.41 12.92 -15.52
CA ASN A 246 -8.49 13.37 -14.66
C ASN A 246 -9.65 12.36 -14.54
N GLU A 247 -9.50 11.17 -15.09
CA GLU A 247 -10.53 10.14 -14.99
C GLU A 247 -10.17 9.07 -13.96
N ARG A 248 -11.11 8.72 -13.11
CA ARG A 248 -11.09 7.55 -12.24
C ARG A 248 -12.21 6.61 -12.64
N PHE A 249 -11.93 5.31 -12.59
CA PHE A 249 -12.94 4.30 -12.84
C PHE A 249 -12.60 3.01 -12.09
N TYR A 250 -13.59 2.18 -11.89
CA TYR A 250 -13.38 0.87 -11.27
C TYR A 250 -14.18 -0.23 -11.95
N ASN A 251 -13.65 -1.43 -11.84
CA ASN A 251 -14.23 -2.61 -12.45
C ASN A 251 -15.38 -3.21 -11.61
N VAL A 252 -16.22 -4.01 -12.26
CA VAL A 252 -17.24 -4.80 -11.57
C VAL A 252 -16.59 -5.73 -10.55
N LYS A 253 -17.18 -5.85 -9.34
CA LYS A 253 -16.61 -6.63 -8.25
C LYS A 253 -16.83 -8.13 -8.37
N LEU A 254 -17.91 -8.57 -9.08
CA LEU A 254 -18.28 -9.97 -9.20
C LEU A 254 -17.45 -10.66 -10.29
N PRO A 255 -16.62 -11.68 -9.98
CA PRO A 255 -15.74 -12.36 -10.95
C PRO A 255 -16.50 -12.90 -12.16
N ARG A 256 -17.68 -13.49 -11.96
CA ARG A 256 -18.49 -14.01 -13.05
C ARG A 256 -18.87 -12.90 -14.05
N ARG A 257 -19.34 -11.75 -13.57
CA ARG A 257 -19.70 -10.63 -14.43
C ARG A 257 -18.49 -10.04 -15.15
N TYR A 258 -17.37 -9.99 -14.45
CA TYR A 258 -16.07 -9.58 -15.02
C TYR A 258 -15.70 -10.48 -16.22
N ASN A 259 -15.71 -11.79 -16.03
CA ASN A 259 -15.40 -12.75 -17.09
C ASN A 259 -16.40 -12.65 -18.28
N GLU A 260 -17.71 -12.47 -18.01
CA GLU A 260 -18.75 -12.33 -19.02
C GLU A 260 -18.53 -11.08 -19.89
N MET A 261 -18.18 -9.93 -19.30
CA MET A 261 -17.93 -8.68 -20.05
C MET A 261 -16.71 -8.81 -20.94
N LEU A 262 -15.60 -9.30 -20.40
CA LEU A 262 -14.37 -9.52 -21.17
C LEU A 262 -14.54 -10.60 -22.24
N GLY A 263 -15.39 -11.59 -22.01
CA GLY A 263 -15.78 -12.58 -23.02
C GLY A 263 -16.51 -11.96 -24.23
N ARG A 264 -17.17 -10.82 -24.05
CA ARG A 264 -17.82 -10.04 -25.12
C ARG A 264 -16.91 -8.95 -25.73
N GLY A 265 -15.65 -8.84 -25.27
CA GLY A 265 -14.74 -7.78 -25.70
C GLY A 265 -15.07 -6.40 -25.11
N GLU A 266 -15.78 -6.37 -23.98
CA GLU A 266 -16.11 -5.14 -23.25
C GLU A 266 -15.20 -4.98 -22.03
N LEU A 267 -14.66 -3.78 -21.79
CA LEU A 267 -13.95 -3.48 -20.54
C LEU A 267 -14.93 -3.61 -19.37
N PRO A 268 -14.48 -4.21 -18.24
CA PRO A 268 -15.37 -4.55 -17.14
C PRO A 268 -15.66 -3.34 -16.22
N VAL A 269 -15.60 -2.13 -16.77
CA VAL A 269 -15.80 -0.89 -16.03
C VAL A 269 -17.24 -0.77 -15.53
N LYS A 270 -17.39 -0.58 -14.22
CA LYS A 270 -18.69 -0.37 -13.59
C LYS A 270 -19.09 1.10 -13.58
N GLU A 271 -18.18 1.98 -13.24
CA GLU A 271 -18.45 3.42 -13.06
C GLU A 271 -17.20 4.22 -13.39
N ARG A 272 -17.42 5.45 -13.90
CA ARG A 272 -16.38 6.45 -14.17
C ARG A 272 -16.72 7.75 -13.51
N GLU A 273 -15.70 8.49 -13.14
CA GLU A 273 -15.76 9.82 -12.57
C GLU A 273 -14.72 10.69 -13.26
N THR A 274 -15.06 11.91 -13.59
CA THR A 274 -14.14 12.90 -14.15
C THR A 274 -13.90 13.97 -13.11
N LEU A 275 -12.66 14.11 -12.67
CA LEU A 275 -12.25 15.11 -11.68
C LEU A 275 -12.11 16.48 -12.33
N THR A 276 -12.60 17.50 -11.65
CA THR A 276 -12.32 18.90 -11.98
C THR A 276 -10.90 19.29 -11.57
N ASP A 277 -10.40 20.39 -12.11
CA ASP A 277 -9.07 20.91 -11.74
C ASP A 277 -9.00 21.26 -10.25
N ALA A 278 -10.08 21.74 -9.64
CA ALA A 278 -10.16 22.04 -8.23
C ALA A 278 -10.07 20.75 -7.35
N GLU A 279 -10.79 19.70 -7.71
CA GLU A 279 -10.71 18.41 -7.02
C GLU A 279 -9.32 17.82 -7.14
N ARG A 280 -8.70 17.87 -8.32
CA ARG A 280 -7.31 17.41 -8.49
C ARG A 280 -6.31 18.22 -7.69
N HIS A 281 -6.49 19.54 -7.62
CA HIS A 281 -5.64 20.39 -6.79
C HIS A 281 -5.74 19.99 -5.31
N MET A 282 -6.96 19.88 -4.79
CA MET A 282 -7.21 19.45 -3.42
C MET A 282 -6.55 18.09 -3.12
N GLU A 283 -6.72 17.10 -4.01
CA GLU A 283 -6.12 15.77 -3.84
C GLU A 283 -4.59 15.81 -3.87
N LYS A 284 -3.99 16.59 -4.77
CA LYS A 284 -2.53 16.76 -4.83
C LYS A 284 -1.94 17.33 -3.54
N VAL A 285 -2.60 18.35 -2.97
CA VAL A 285 -2.20 18.91 -1.68
C VAL A 285 -2.37 17.88 -0.57
N MET A 286 -3.53 17.23 -0.53
CA MET A 286 -3.88 16.23 0.47
C MET A 286 -2.91 15.03 0.47
N LEU A 287 -2.58 14.50 -0.69
CA LEU A 287 -1.70 13.35 -0.83
C LEU A 287 -0.23 13.76 -0.67
N GLY A 288 0.17 14.83 -1.34
CA GLY A 288 1.57 15.25 -1.37
C GLY A 288 2.12 15.69 -0.02
N LEU A 289 1.31 16.33 0.84
CA LEU A 289 1.73 16.68 2.20
C LEU A 289 1.97 15.45 3.09
N ARG A 290 1.40 14.31 2.76
CA ARG A 290 1.64 13.05 3.49
C ARG A 290 2.92 12.33 3.06
N LEU A 291 3.61 12.83 2.04
CA LEU A 291 4.95 12.38 1.67
C LEU A 291 6.03 13.10 2.48
N ARG A 292 7.16 12.42 2.69
CA ARG A 292 8.36 13.02 3.32
C ARG A 292 8.80 14.30 2.62
N GLU A 293 8.73 14.30 1.29
CA GLU A 293 9.13 15.43 0.46
C GLU A 293 8.12 16.59 0.51
N GLY A 294 6.91 16.37 1.00
CA GLY A 294 5.86 17.38 1.04
C GLY A 294 5.46 17.90 -0.36
N ILE A 295 4.98 19.13 -0.42
CA ILE A 295 4.51 19.77 -1.66
C ILE A 295 5.32 21.04 -1.96
N PRO A 296 5.40 21.47 -3.25
CA PRO A 296 5.85 22.83 -3.57
C PRO A 296 4.97 23.88 -2.86
N ALA A 297 5.57 24.80 -2.13
CA ALA A 297 4.81 25.82 -1.38
C ALA A 297 3.94 26.68 -2.31
N GLY A 298 4.39 26.88 -3.55
CA GLY A 298 3.65 27.61 -4.58
C GLY A 298 2.40 26.92 -5.12
N TRP A 299 2.08 25.68 -4.68
CA TRP A 299 0.79 25.07 -4.99
C TRP A 299 -0.35 25.73 -4.23
N LEU A 300 -0.07 26.23 -3.00
CA LEU A 300 -1.06 26.90 -2.17
C LEU A 300 -1.16 28.38 -2.54
N GLY A 301 -2.38 28.91 -2.55
CA GLY A 301 -2.66 30.31 -2.74
C GLY A 301 -2.14 31.19 -1.58
N SER A 302 -1.99 32.48 -1.83
CA SER A 302 -1.49 33.45 -0.82
C SER A 302 -2.34 33.51 0.46
N GLY A 303 -3.62 33.14 0.41
CA GLY A 303 -4.51 33.04 1.57
C GLY A 303 -4.02 32.03 2.61
N ALA A 304 -3.29 30.98 2.20
CA ALA A 304 -2.77 29.97 3.11
C ALA A 304 -1.53 30.43 3.91
N GLU A 305 -0.82 31.50 3.51
CA GLU A 305 0.44 31.93 4.15
C GLU A 305 0.33 32.20 5.66
N PRO A 306 -0.73 32.85 6.18
CA PRO A 306 -0.85 33.04 7.66
C PRO A 306 -0.98 31.71 8.40
N VAL A 307 -1.71 30.72 7.82
CA VAL A 307 -1.90 29.39 8.40
C VAL A 307 -0.58 28.59 8.35
N ILE A 308 0.14 28.66 7.23
CA ILE A 308 1.49 28.07 7.12
C ILE A 308 2.41 28.61 8.19
N ALA A 309 2.45 29.95 8.38
CA ALA A 309 3.31 30.59 9.38
C ALA A 309 2.96 30.15 10.81
N ASP A 310 1.66 30.01 11.13
CA ASP A 310 1.22 29.51 12.43
C ASP A 310 1.69 28.07 12.68
N TYR A 311 1.47 27.17 11.73
CA TYR A 311 1.88 25.77 11.85
C TYR A 311 3.42 25.60 11.91
N ILE A 312 4.18 26.43 11.21
CA ILE A 312 5.64 26.47 11.35
C ILE A 312 6.04 26.93 12.75
N CYS A 313 5.42 27.98 13.27
CA CYS A 313 5.68 28.48 14.64
C CYS A 313 5.38 27.41 15.69
N ARG A 314 4.34 26.60 15.47
CA ARG A 314 3.98 25.44 16.33
C ARG A 314 4.86 24.20 16.11
N GLY A 315 5.80 24.25 15.16
CA GLY A 315 6.70 23.14 14.86
C GLY A 315 6.02 21.94 14.17
N LEU A 316 4.88 22.14 13.52
CA LEU A 316 4.09 21.07 12.84
C LEU A 316 4.35 21.03 11.33
N LEU A 317 4.73 22.17 10.74
CA LEU A 317 5.20 22.29 9.35
C LEU A 317 6.63 22.84 9.34
N GLN A 318 7.32 22.61 8.24
CA GLN A 318 8.62 23.20 7.94
C GLN A 318 8.75 23.52 6.45
N ARG A 319 9.57 24.54 6.13
CA ARG A 319 10.00 24.81 4.76
C ARG A 319 11.34 24.12 4.50
N ALA A 320 11.43 23.34 3.44
CA ALA A 320 12.66 22.72 2.94
C ALA A 320 12.91 23.22 1.52
N GLY A 321 13.67 24.30 1.39
CA GLY A 321 13.79 25.04 0.14
C GLY A 321 12.47 25.66 -0.30
N ASP A 322 11.99 25.29 -1.47
CA ASP A 322 10.68 25.71 -2.02
C ASP A 322 9.51 24.80 -1.61
N ARG A 323 9.78 23.77 -0.79
CA ARG A 323 8.77 22.79 -0.38
C ARG A 323 8.25 23.04 1.04
N LEU A 324 7.00 22.67 1.24
CA LEU A 324 6.31 22.63 2.52
C LEU A 324 6.14 21.18 2.95
N CYS A 325 6.70 20.82 4.10
CA CYS A 325 6.72 19.44 4.59
C CYS A 325 6.13 19.37 6.01
N LEU A 326 5.45 18.26 6.31
CA LEU A 326 5.09 17.95 7.70
C LEU A 326 6.36 17.62 8.50
N THR A 327 6.42 18.12 9.72
CA THR A 327 7.40 17.65 10.71
C THR A 327 6.95 16.33 11.32
N LYS A 328 7.81 15.66 12.08
CA LYS A 328 7.44 14.42 12.77
C LYS A 328 6.18 14.57 13.67
N PRO A 329 6.05 15.61 14.52
CA PRO A 329 4.79 15.86 15.22
C PRO A 329 3.62 16.21 14.29
N GLY A 330 3.88 16.91 13.19
CA GLY A 330 2.85 17.30 12.22
C GLY A 330 2.20 16.12 11.50
N ARG A 331 2.90 15.00 11.34
CA ARG A 331 2.36 13.78 10.67
C ARG A 331 1.11 13.25 11.35
N LEU A 332 1.05 13.28 12.68
CA LEU A 332 -0.12 12.84 13.46
C LEU A 332 -1.32 13.79 13.36
N LEU A 333 -1.10 15.01 12.91
CA LEU A 333 -2.12 16.06 12.77
C LEU A 333 -2.35 16.44 11.30
N ALA A 334 -1.89 15.60 10.36
CA ALA A 334 -1.89 15.89 8.94
C ALA A 334 -3.28 16.29 8.40
N ASP A 335 -4.35 15.59 8.82
CA ASP A 335 -5.71 15.85 8.33
C ASP A 335 -6.19 17.25 8.68
N GLY A 336 -5.98 17.68 9.92
CA GLY A 336 -6.32 19.03 10.38
C GLY A 336 -5.51 20.11 9.67
N ILE A 337 -4.18 19.90 9.57
CA ILE A 337 -3.27 20.83 8.91
C ILE A 337 -3.68 21.01 7.44
N ILE A 338 -3.90 19.92 6.72
CA ILE A 338 -4.29 19.94 5.31
C ILE A 338 -5.63 20.65 5.13
N THR A 339 -6.61 20.35 5.96
CA THR A 339 -7.93 20.99 5.91
C THR A 339 -7.82 22.48 6.10
N ASP A 340 -7.08 22.95 7.12
CA ASP A 340 -6.93 24.38 7.40
C ASP A 340 -6.21 25.12 6.26
N LEU A 341 -5.21 24.48 5.63
CA LEU A 341 -4.50 25.04 4.48
C LEU A 341 -5.42 25.22 3.27
N LEU A 342 -6.20 24.18 2.93
CA LEU A 342 -7.13 24.23 1.80
C LEU A 342 -8.28 25.23 2.01
N VAL A 343 -8.82 25.29 3.23
CA VAL A 343 -9.86 26.29 3.56
C VAL A 343 -9.32 27.72 3.50
N ALA A 344 -8.08 27.96 3.98
CA ALA A 344 -7.49 29.27 3.95
C ALA A 344 -7.10 29.76 2.56
N GLU A 345 -6.82 28.85 1.64
CA GLU A 345 -6.49 29.17 0.25
C GLU A 345 -7.71 29.69 -0.53
N GLU A 346 -8.94 29.25 -0.16
CA GLU A 346 -10.20 29.68 -0.78
C GLU A 346 -10.73 31.02 -0.24
N ALA A 347 -10.18 31.51 0.88
CA ALA A 347 -10.63 32.72 1.56
C ALA A 347 -9.94 33.99 1.04
#